data_2167698947d8a47438308d2667dffa52
#
_entry.id   2167698947d8a47438308d2667dffa52
#
_cell.length_a   1.000
_cell.length_b   1.000
_cell.length_c   1.000
_cell.angle_alpha   90.00
_cell.angle_beta   90.00
_cell.angle_gamma   90.00
#
_symmetry.space_group_name_H-M   'P 1'
#
loop_
_entity.id
_entity.type
_entity.pdbx_description
1 polymer ?
#
loop_
_entity_poly.entity_id
_entity_poly.type
_entity_poly.pdbx_seq_one_letter_code
_entity_poly.pdbx_strand_id
1 'polypeptide(L)'
;MTARFGLVLGLCLAVTAGCGDGGEGGTTVSGKVTVAGAPLTGGTIMFQPVTGGGGEANGIIMADGKYAVKGVAPGEYKVTVDTDSLRSAASPVKLPGGATPPPSSAQLNGLTYVKIDAKYSKVATSGLATTVGTKSHTYDIDLK
;
A
#
# COMPACT_ATOMS: atom_id res chain seq x y z
N MET A 1 -65.58 24.50 28.09
CA MET A 1 -65.02 23.93 29.33
C MET A 1 -64.46 22.58 28.97
N THR A 2 -63.27 22.31 29.30
CA THR A 2 -62.42 21.14 29.19
C THR A 2 -61.30 21.29 28.17
N ALA A 3 -60.20 21.79 28.70
CA ALA A 3 -58.88 21.79 28.09
C ALA A 3 -58.34 20.37 27.96
N ARG A 4 -57.85 19.98 26.78
CA ARG A 4 -57.08 18.75 26.61
C ARG A 4 -55.66 19.11 26.24
N PHE A 5 -54.78 19.02 27.21
CA PHE A 5 -53.35 19.10 27.09
C PHE A 5 -52.88 17.87 26.28
N GLY A 6 -52.37 18.13 25.07
CA GLY A 6 -51.69 17.16 24.26
C GLY A 6 -50.17 17.21 24.54
N LEU A 7 -49.70 16.17 25.23
CA LEU A 7 -48.27 15.96 25.51
C LEU A 7 -47.58 15.50 24.22
N VAL A 8 -46.79 16.41 23.60
CA VAL A 8 -45.93 16.10 22.46
C VAL A 8 -44.66 15.49 23.02
N LEU A 9 -44.55 14.18 22.92
CA LEU A 9 -43.35 13.40 23.25
C LEU A 9 -42.34 13.59 22.12
N GLY A 10 -41.34 14.47 22.34
CA GLY A 10 -40.25 14.69 21.42
C GLY A 10 -39.34 13.46 21.33
N LEU A 11 -39.35 12.81 20.17
CA LEU A 11 -38.46 11.72 19.81
C LEU A 11 -37.10 12.32 19.41
N CYS A 12 -36.16 12.35 20.34
CA CYS A 12 -34.77 12.67 20.05
C CYS A 12 -34.13 11.58 19.17
N LEU A 13 -34.05 11.77 17.87
CA LEU A 13 -33.20 10.97 17.00
C LEU A 13 -31.74 11.29 17.36
N ALA A 14 -31.08 10.42 18.09
CA ALA A 14 -29.65 10.41 18.25
C ALA A 14 -29.03 10.00 16.90
N VAL A 15 -28.60 10.99 16.11
CA VAL A 15 -27.73 10.78 14.95
C VAL A 15 -26.36 10.44 15.49
N THR A 16 -26.06 9.15 15.58
CA THR A 16 -24.67 8.68 15.75
C THR A 16 -23.94 9.01 14.46
N ALA A 17 -23.20 10.13 14.49
CA ALA A 17 -22.19 10.40 13.47
C ALA A 17 -21.12 9.30 13.59
N GLY A 18 -21.30 8.21 12.86
CA GLY A 18 -20.26 7.28 12.57
C GLY A 18 -19.19 8.04 11.80
N CYS A 19 -18.05 8.31 12.41
CA CYS A 19 -16.83 8.61 11.68
C CYS A 19 -16.55 7.41 10.79
N GLY A 20 -17.11 7.41 9.58
CA GLY A 20 -16.67 6.55 8.52
C GLY A 20 -15.25 6.95 8.21
N ASP A 21 -14.30 6.10 8.55
CA ASP A 21 -12.99 6.09 7.95
C ASP A 21 -13.21 6.20 6.44
N GLY A 22 -12.91 7.37 5.87
CA GLY A 22 -13.09 7.67 4.45
C GLY A 22 -12.04 6.93 3.62
N GLY A 23 -12.11 5.62 3.62
CA GLY A 23 -11.44 4.74 2.68
C GLY A 23 -12.46 4.36 1.61
N GLU A 24 -12.35 4.95 0.44
CA GLU A 24 -12.95 4.43 -0.78
C GLU A 24 -12.77 2.91 -0.79
N GLY A 25 -13.86 2.17 -0.93
CA GLY A 25 -14.05 0.74 -0.72
C GLY A 25 -13.03 -0.25 -1.26
N GLY A 26 -11.77 -0.11 -0.89
CA GLY A 26 -10.68 -0.98 -1.27
C GLY A 26 -10.23 -1.88 -0.12
N THR A 27 -9.73 -3.04 -0.50
CA THR A 27 -9.20 -4.07 0.39
C THR A 27 -7.75 -3.74 0.79
N THR A 28 -7.31 -4.18 1.97
CA THR A 28 -5.90 -4.18 2.33
C THR A 28 -5.26 -5.48 1.85
N VAL A 29 -4.21 -5.35 1.03
CA VAL A 29 -3.36 -6.46 0.63
C VAL A 29 -2.06 -6.38 1.43
N SER A 30 -1.71 -7.44 2.12
CA SER A 30 -0.48 -7.54 2.91
C SER A 30 0.25 -8.83 2.57
N GLY A 31 1.51 -8.91 2.94
CA GLY A 31 2.30 -10.12 2.73
C GLY A 31 3.77 -9.89 3.00
N LYS A 32 4.59 -10.85 2.61
CA LYS A 32 6.03 -10.83 2.75
C LYS A 32 6.69 -11.07 1.39
N VAL A 33 7.74 -10.30 1.12
CA VAL A 33 8.59 -10.50 -0.06
C VAL A 33 9.92 -11.10 0.39
N THR A 34 10.30 -12.20 -0.22
CA THR A 34 11.60 -12.87 -0.01
C THR A 34 12.38 -12.94 -1.31
N VAL A 35 13.69 -12.98 -1.21
CA VAL A 35 14.63 -13.21 -2.33
C VAL A 35 15.50 -14.38 -1.95
N ALA A 36 15.42 -15.47 -2.70
CA ALA A 36 16.13 -16.73 -2.39
C ALA A 36 15.94 -17.18 -0.94
N GLY A 37 14.74 -17.03 -0.39
CA GLY A 37 14.37 -17.40 0.97
C GLY A 37 14.72 -16.38 2.07
N ALA A 38 15.46 -15.30 1.76
CA ALA A 38 15.76 -14.22 2.70
C ALA A 38 14.74 -13.06 2.55
N PRO A 39 14.35 -12.38 3.64
CA PRO A 39 13.46 -11.23 3.54
C PRO A 39 14.08 -10.11 2.69
N LEU A 40 13.29 -9.53 1.78
CA LEU A 40 13.70 -8.34 1.02
C LEU A 40 13.68 -7.12 1.95
N THR A 41 14.84 -6.54 2.20
CA THR A 41 15.02 -5.47 3.20
C THR A 41 14.68 -4.07 2.68
N GLY A 42 13.80 -3.96 1.72
CA GLY A 42 13.32 -2.69 1.19
C GLY A 42 12.92 -2.77 -0.26
N GLY A 43 12.19 -1.79 -0.72
CA GLY A 43 11.70 -1.67 -2.09
C GLY A 43 10.29 -1.15 -2.15
N THR A 44 9.75 -1.11 -3.36
CA THR A 44 8.37 -0.75 -3.64
C THR A 44 7.67 -1.92 -4.31
N ILE A 45 6.48 -2.24 -3.86
CA ILE A 45 5.58 -3.18 -4.52
C ILE A 45 4.45 -2.40 -5.18
N MET A 46 4.10 -2.78 -6.41
CA MET A 46 3.02 -2.13 -7.17
C MET A 46 2.06 -3.18 -7.71
N PHE A 47 0.79 -2.91 -7.55
CA PHE A 47 -0.32 -3.70 -8.08
C PHE A 47 -0.94 -2.96 -9.25
N GLN A 48 -0.87 -3.54 -10.45
CA GLN A 48 -1.49 -3.00 -11.65
C GLN A 48 -2.70 -3.85 -12.07
N PRO A 49 -3.89 -3.26 -12.21
CA PRO A 49 -5.07 -4.02 -12.60
C PRO A 49 -4.92 -4.56 -14.03
N VAL A 50 -5.31 -5.82 -14.22
CA VAL A 50 -5.27 -6.49 -15.53
C VAL A 50 -6.46 -6.05 -16.38
N THR A 51 -7.61 -5.86 -15.78
CA THR A 51 -8.84 -5.36 -16.39
C THR A 51 -9.25 -4.05 -15.73
N GLY A 52 -9.63 -3.08 -16.51
CA GLY A 52 -9.80 -1.67 -16.14
C GLY A 52 -10.92 -1.35 -15.13
N GLY A 53 -10.90 -1.95 -13.97
CA GLY A 53 -11.87 -1.71 -12.89
C GLY A 53 -11.31 -1.14 -11.59
N GLY A 54 -9.98 -1.10 -11.45
CA GLY A 54 -9.31 -0.58 -10.24
C GLY A 54 -8.14 0.33 -10.59
N GLY A 55 -7.78 1.22 -9.66
CA GLY A 55 -6.57 2.02 -9.78
C GLY A 55 -5.31 1.21 -9.47
N GLU A 56 -4.17 1.71 -9.91
CA GLU A 56 -2.87 1.21 -9.45
C GLU A 56 -2.74 1.46 -7.94
N ALA A 57 -2.21 0.48 -7.23
CA ALA A 57 -1.93 0.59 -5.81
C ALA A 57 -0.48 0.22 -5.54
N ASN A 58 0.18 0.96 -4.69
CA ASN A 58 1.57 0.74 -4.33
C ASN A 58 1.78 0.71 -2.82
N GLY A 59 2.88 0.12 -2.40
CA GLY A 59 3.29 0.08 -1.01
C GLY A 59 4.80 -0.05 -0.87
N ILE A 60 5.26 0.24 0.33
CA ILE A 60 6.68 0.12 0.69
C ILE A 60 6.90 -1.25 1.33
N ILE A 61 7.98 -1.92 0.92
CA ILE A 61 8.46 -3.14 1.55
C ILE A 61 9.37 -2.73 2.71
N MET A 62 9.05 -3.18 3.90
CA MET A 62 9.78 -2.87 5.12
C MET A 62 11.08 -3.68 5.22
N ALA A 63 11.95 -3.34 6.19
CA ALA A 63 13.22 -4.02 6.42
C ALA A 63 13.09 -5.52 6.80
N ASP A 64 11.91 -5.95 7.26
CA ASP A 64 11.58 -7.35 7.55
C ASP A 64 10.94 -8.10 6.36
N GLY A 65 10.87 -7.45 5.20
CA GLY A 65 10.27 -7.95 3.98
C GLY A 65 8.75 -7.82 3.92
N LYS A 66 8.10 -7.34 4.97
CA LYS A 66 6.64 -7.18 4.99
C LYS A 66 6.18 -5.94 4.23
N TYR A 67 4.99 -6.02 3.68
CA TYR A 67 4.32 -4.89 3.05
C TYR A 67 2.82 -4.89 3.38
N ALA A 68 2.21 -3.71 3.28
CA ALA A 68 0.77 -3.55 3.36
C ALA A 68 0.33 -2.43 2.40
N VAL A 69 -0.57 -2.75 1.49
CA VAL A 69 -1.15 -1.83 0.51
C VAL A 69 -2.63 -1.69 0.80
N LYS A 70 -3.07 -0.48 1.07
CA LYS A 70 -4.48 -0.17 1.37
C LYS A 70 -5.20 0.35 0.12
N GLY A 71 -6.51 0.17 0.09
CA GLY A 71 -7.34 0.74 -0.97
C GLY A 71 -7.26 0.00 -2.30
N VAL A 72 -6.86 -1.27 -2.28
CA VAL A 72 -6.82 -2.11 -3.50
C VAL A 72 -8.23 -2.55 -3.83
N ALA A 73 -8.74 -2.18 -5.01
CA ALA A 73 -10.05 -2.61 -5.47
C ALA A 73 -10.08 -4.13 -5.73
N PRO A 74 -11.22 -4.80 -5.60
CA PRO A 74 -11.34 -6.20 -5.99
C PRO A 74 -11.07 -6.39 -7.49
N GLY A 75 -10.28 -7.41 -7.84
CA GLY A 75 -9.94 -7.69 -9.24
C GLY A 75 -8.65 -8.48 -9.38
N GLU A 76 -8.27 -8.71 -10.62
CA GLU A 76 -6.99 -9.34 -10.97
C GLU A 76 -5.90 -8.29 -11.14
N TYR A 77 -4.75 -8.55 -10.55
CA TYR A 77 -3.60 -7.67 -10.56
C TYR A 77 -2.34 -8.37 -11.03
N LYS A 78 -1.56 -7.67 -11.84
CA LYS A 78 -0.15 -7.96 -12.02
C LYS A 78 0.65 -7.21 -10.98
N VAL A 79 1.65 -7.87 -10.42
CA VAL A 79 2.46 -7.32 -9.34
C VAL A 79 3.89 -7.10 -9.83
N THR A 80 4.46 -5.98 -9.47
CA THR A 80 5.87 -5.68 -9.70
C THR A 80 6.56 -5.33 -8.39
N VAL A 81 7.84 -5.63 -8.33
CA VAL A 81 8.71 -5.27 -7.19
C VAL A 81 9.90 -4.51 -7.74
N ASP A 82 10.14 -3.32 -7.20
CA ASP A 82 11.24 -2.46 -7.57
C ASP A 82 12.09 -2.11 -6.35
N THR A 83 13.42 -2.22 -6.49
CA THR A 83 14.39 -1.86 -5.47
C THR A 83 15.34 -0.76 -5.95
N ASP A 84 15.32 -0.39 -7.23
CA ASP A 84 16.24 0.59 -7.81
C ASP A 84 16.04 2.00 -7.25
N SER A 85 14.82 2.29 -6.77
CA SER A 85 14.52 3.54 -6.05
C SER A 85 15.40 3.73 -4.81
N LEU A 86 15.73 2.64 -4.11
CA LEU A 86 16.64 2.66 -2.96
C LEU A 86 18.10 2.87 -3.36
N ARG A 87 18.48 2.40 -4.54
CA ARG A 87 19.82 2.61 -5.09
C ARG A 87 20.12 4.09 -5.32
N SER A 88 19.16 4.83 -5.85
CA SER A 88 19.28 6.27 -6.07
C SER A 88 19.30 7.06 -4.76
N ALA A 89 18.53 6.60 -3.75
CA ALA A 89 18.49 7.23 -2.44
C ALA A 89 19.76 6.96 -1.60
N ALA A 90 20.44 5.84 -1.83
CA ALA A 90 21.72 5.50 -1.18
C ALA A 90 22.91 6.28 -1.76
N SER A 91 22.77 6.88 -2.92
CA SER A 91 23.83 7.72 -3.52
C SER A 91 23.79 9.10 -2.89
N PRO A 92 24.86 9.58 -2.22
CA PRO A 92 24.91 10.95 -1.72
C PRO A 92 24.85 11.91 -2.89
N VAL A 93 23.72 12.57 -3.08
CA VAL A 93 23.58 13.66 -4.04
C VAL A 93 24.44 14.82 -3.51
N LYS A 94 25.60 15.01 -4.10
CA LYS A 94 26.47 16.15 -3.80
C LYS A 94 25.86 17.37 -4.49
N LEU A 95 25.02 18.11 -3.76
CA LEU A 95 24.48 19.38 -4.22
C LEU A 95 25.60 20.42 -4.30
N PRO A 96 25.70 21.21 -5.37
CA PRO A 96 26.59 22.36 -5.43
C PRO A 96 26.19 23.34 -4.31
N GLY A 97 27.12 23.63 -3.40
CA GLY A 97 26.88 24.59 -2.29
C GLY A 97 26.74 23.99 -0.91
N GLY A 98 26.91 22.69 -0.71
CA GLY A 98 26.94 22.05 0.60
C GLY A 98 25.58 21.99 1.32
N ALA A 99 24.48 22.19 0.60
CA ALA A 99 23.14 22.08 1.17
C ALA A 99 22.84 20.62 1.51
N THR A 100 22.34 20.40 2.72
CA THR A 100 21.85 19.10 3.16
C THR A 100 20.57 18.73 2.40
N PRO A 101 20.46 17.53 1.81
CA PRO A 101 19.23 17.12 1.15
C PRO A 101 18.03 17.19 2.10
N PRO A 102 16.84 17.49 1.62
CA PRO A 102 15.65 17.49 2.47
C PRO A 102 15.36 16.07 3.03
N PRO A 103 14.67 15.99 4.18
CA PRO A 103 14.53 14.78 5.02
C PRO A 103 13.72 13.63 4.42
N SER A 104 13.51 13.58 3.13
CA SER A 104 12.94 12.40 2.44
C SER A 104 13.80 11.14 2.60
N SER A 105 15.08 11.28 2.96
CA SER A 105 15.95 10.16 3.33
C SER A 105 15.68 9.58 4.71
N ALA A 106 14.96 10.30 5.57
CA ALA A 106 14.65 9.83 6.93
C ALA A 106 13.64 8.66 6.96
N GLN A 107 12.84 8.50 5.91
CA GLN A 107 11.91 7.38 5.78
C GLN A 107 12.57 6.09 5.28
N LEU A 108 13.82 6.17 4.84
CA LEU A 108 14.58 5.03 4.35
C LEU A 108 15.49 4.41 5.42
N ASN A 109 15.39 4.87 6.68
CA ASN A 109 16.16 4.35 7.79
C ASN A 109 15.86 2.85 8.01
N GLY A 110 16.85 2.01 7.72
CA GLY A 110 16.77 0.56 7.82
C GLY A 110 16.41 -0.17 6.53
N LEU A 111 16.05 0.54 5.45
CA LEU A 111 15.85 -0.06 4.14
C LEU A 111 17.18 -0.16 3.40
N THR A 112 17.49 -1.34 2.90
CA THR A 112 18.72 -1.61 2.18
C THR A 112 18.41 -2.02 0.74
N TYR A 113 19.15 -1.47 -0.20
CA TYR A 113 19.08 -1.91 -1.60
C TYR A 113 19.52 -3.38 -1.72
N VAL A 114 18.65 -4.20 -2.26
CA VAL A 114 18.95 -5.58 -2.65
C VAL A 114 18.78 -5.69 -4.15
N LYS A 115 19.79 -6.21 -4.84
CA LYS A 115 19.68 -6.45 -6.28
C LYS A 115 18.73 -7.61 -6.52
N ILE A 116 17.64 -7.34 -7.22
CA ILE A 116 16.71 -8.35 -7.74
C ILE A 116 16.81 -8.42 -9.26
N ASP A 117 16.25 -9.48 -9.86
CA ASP A 117 16.19 -9.59 -11.32
C ASP A 117 15.27 -8.49 -11.88
N ALA A 118 15.75 -7.77 -12.90
CA ALA A 118 15.02 -6.69 -13.55
C ALA A 118 13.65 -7.12 -14.15
N LYS A 119 13.43 -8.42 -14.32
CA LYS A 119 12.13 -8.94 -14.77
C LYS A 119 11.00 -8.57 -13.80
N TYR A 120 11.29 -8.49 -12.49
CA TYR A 120 10.29 -8.23 -11.46
C TYR A 120 9.83 -6.76 -11.40
N SER A 121 10.63 -5.83 -11.92
CA SER A 121 10.25 -4.41 -12.02
C SER A 121 9.33 -4.10 -13.21
N LYS A 122 9.11 -5.06 -14.11
CA LYS A 122 8.29 -4.86 -15.31
C LYS A 122 7.04 -5.73 -15.27
N VAL A 123 5.88 -5.12 -15.49
CA VAL A 123 4.56 -5.79 -15.49
C VAL A 123 4.49 -6.96 -16.46
N ALA A 124 5.12 -6.80 -17.64
CA ALA A 124 5.08 -7.81 -18.69
C ALA A 124 5.89 -9.07 -18.36
N THR A 125 6.92 -8.94 -17.53
CA THR A 125 7.91 -10.01 -17.29
C THR A 125 7.99 -10.46 -15.83
N SER A 126 7.31 -9.76 -14.90
CA SER A 126 7.37 -10.09 -13.47
C SER A 126 6.90 -11.51 -13.16
N GLY A 127 5.95 -12.01 -13.93
CA GLY A 127 5.32 -13.33 -13.70
C GLY A 127 4.53 -13.41 -12.39
N LEU A 128 4.38 -12.28 -11.69
CA LEU A 128 3.65 -12.19 -10.43
C LEU A 128 2.22 -11.71 -10.71
N ALA A 129 1.24 -12.47 -10.26
CA ALA A 129 -0.16 -12.11 -10.38
C ALA A 129 -0.94 -12.59 -9.16
N THR A 130 -1.97 -11.85 -8.79
CA THR A 130 -2.87 -12.21 -7.69
C THR A 130 -4.27 -11.69 -7.96
N THR A 131 -5.27 -12.34 -7.37
CA THR A 131 -6.66 -11.89 -7.41
C THR A 131 -7.03 -11.37 -6.02
N VAL A 132 -7.41 -10.10 -5.96
CA VAL A 132 -7.84 -9.43 -4.73
C VAL A 132 -9.36 -9.51 -4.64
N GLY A 133 -9.86 -10.00 -3.53
CA GLY A 133 -11.28 -10.05 -3.22
C GLY A 133 -11.75 -8.81 -2.45
N THR A 134 -12.96 -8.89 -1.88
CA THR A 134 -13.56 -7.83 -1.06
C THR A 134 -13.11 -7.85 0.41
N LYS A 135 -12.36 -8.86 0.81
CA LYS A 135 -11.80 -9.02 2.16
C LYS A 135 -10.29 -8.84 2.11
N SER A 136 -9.68 -8.55 3.27
CA SER A 136 -8.23 -8.49 3.40
C SER A 136 -7.57 -9.72 2.74
N HIS A 137 -6.55 -9.47 1.95
CA HIS A 137 -5.85 -10.51 1.16
C HIS A 137 -4.39 -10.57 1.58
N THR A 138 -3.89 -11.80 1.76
CA THR A 138 -2.47 -12.02 2.02
C THR A 138 -1.82 -12.62 0.79
N TYR A 139 -0.74 -12.02 0.31
CA TYR A 139 0.00 -12.47 -0.85
C TYR A 139 1.50 -12.43 -0.58
N ASP A 140 2.08 -13.60 -0.34
CA ASP A 140 3.53 -13.74 -0.13
C ASP A 140 4.24 -13.98 -1.45
N ILE A 141 5.41 -13.38 -1.63
CA ILE A 141 6.17 -13.38 -2.88
C ILE A 141 7.57 -13.91 -2.61
N ASP A 142 8.00 -14.90 -3.36
CA ASP A 142 9.37 -15.41 -3.36
C ASP A 142 10.04 -15.15 -4.72
N LEU A 143 10.98 -14.23 -4.73
CA LEU A 143 11.78 -13.85 -5.90
C LEU A 143 12.98 -14.79 -6.01
N LYS A 144 13.21 -15.30 -7.22
CA LYS A 144 14.29 -16.26 -7.55
C LYS A 144 15.31 -15.62 -8.45
#